data_e0c518bc95c3713a04bb226e1c473492
#
_entry.id   e0c518bc95c3713a04bb226e1c473492
#
_cell.length_a   1.000
_cell.length_b   1.000
_cell.length_c   1.000
_cell.angle_alpha   90.00
_cell.angle_beta   90.00
_cell.angle_gamma   90.00
#
_symmetry.space_group_name_H-M   'P 1'
#
loop_
_entity.id
_entity.type
_entity.pdbx_description
1 polymer ?
#
loop_
_entity_poly.entity_id
_entity_poly.type
_entity_poly.pdbx_seq_one_letter_code
_entity_poly.pdbx_strand_id
1 'polypeptide(L)'
;MTEHFEAEAQRDVDWIKRTVSQDSEYEVIGPYYPDDPVKKAKTADGRAAVGALWEKYFQKFSSYEIDCPEDQMLAWPEQRVVFAQVRIRATPAQDFMGFPGGKPFCYQTGALCWFNDAGEMTREKVFGSLGQVLMDLQRMRDFLDSAPSATTAQ
;
A
#
# COMPACT_ATOMS: atom_id res chain seq x y z
N MET A 1 -13.48 10.79 1.79
CA MET A 1 -12.26 10.03 1.39
C MET A 1 -11.03 10.46 2.15
N THR A 2 -10.78 11.73 2.36
CA THR A 2 -9.72 12.24 3.25
C THR A 2 -9.75 11.57 4.61
N GLU A 3 -10.94 11.41 5.21
CA GLU A 3 -11.13 10.77 6.52
C GLU A 3 -10.58 9.33 6.59
N HIS A 4 -10.72 8.53 5.52
CA HIS A 4 -10.18 7.18 5.49
C HIS A 4 -8.64 7.20 5.51
N PHE A 5 -8.02 8.01 4.66
CA PHE A 5 -6.55 8.14 4.65
C PHE A 5 -6.00 8.82 5.91
N GLU A 6 -6.76 9.71 6.53
CA GLU A 6 -6.41 10.27 7.85
C GLU A 6 -6.40 9.17 8.92
N ALA A 7 -7.41 8.30 8.93
CA ALA A 7 -7.47 7.17 9.84
C ALA A 7 -6.28 6.21 9.65
N GLU A 8 -5.91 5.93 8.39
CA GLU A 8 -4.73 5.13 8.06
C GLU A 8 -3.43 5.83 8.51
N ALA A 9 -3.30 7.13 8.28
CA ALA A 9 -2.13 7.90 8.71
C ALA A 9 -1.98 7.93 10.23
N GLN A 10 -3.08 7.97 10.97
CA GLN A 10 -3.11 7.87 12.44
C GLN A 10 -2.97 6.43 12.94
N ARG A 11 -2.99 5.44 12.04
CA ARG A 11 -2.97 4.00 12.37
C ARG A 11 -4.14 3.59 13.29
N ASP A 12 -5.25 4.31 13.20
CA ASP A 12 -6.47 4.06 13.98
C ASP A 12 -7.38 3.08 13.27
N VAL A 13 -7.24 1.79 13.60
CA VAL A 13 -8.01 0.69 13.01
C VAL A 13 -9.50 0.83 13.26
N ASP A 14 -9.91 1.35 14.40
CA ASP A 14 -11.34 1.53 14.69
C ASP A 14 -11.91 2.70 13.88
N TRP A 15 -11.13 3.73 13.62
CA TRP A 15 -11.53 4.77 12.70
C TRP A 15 -11.59 4.27 11.26
N ILE A 16 -10.59 3.52 10.78
CA ILE A 16 -10.63 2.86 9.47
C ILE A 16 -11.93 2.04 9.31
N LYS A 17 -12.29 1.23 10.29
CA LYS A 17 -13.54 0.46 10.27
C LYS A 17 -14.78 1.34 10.13
N ARG A 18 -14.80 2.53 10.74
CA ARG A 18 -15.94 3.47 10.62
C ARG A 18 -16.09 4.07 9.24
N THR A 19 -15.03 4.15 8.46
CA THR A 19 -15.04 4.74 7.11
C THR A 19 -15.42 3.74 6.01
N VAL A 20 -15.50 2.45 6.32
CA VAL A 20 -15.83 1.39 5.35
C VAL A 20 -17.21 0.77 5.63
N SER A 21 -17.91 0.34 4.59
CA SER A 21 -19.19 -0.33 4.73
C SER A 21 -19.06 -1.72 5.35
N GLN A 22 -20.17 -2.28 5.83
CA GLN A 22 -20.17 -3.61 6.48
C GLN A 22 -19.72 -4.73 5.54
N ASP A 23 -20.01 -4.59 4.26
CA ASP A 23 -19.74 -5.53 3.17
C ASP A 23 -18.65 -5.05 2.21
N SER A 24 -17.75 -4.17 2.68
CA SER A 24 -16.69 -3.59 1.87
C SER A 24 -15.73 -4.64 1.32
N GLU A 25 -15.32 -4.43 0.07
CA GLU A 25 -14.27 -5.22 -0.59
C GLU A 25 -12.95 -4.44 -0.60
N TYR A 26 -11.87 -5.06 -0.17
CA TYR A 26 -10.53 -4.49 -0.19
C TYR A 26 -9.57 -5.38 -0.97
N GLU A 27 -9.04 -4.86 -2.05
CA GLU A 27 -8.16 -5.59 -2.96
C GLU A 27 -6.83 -4.87 -3.14
N VAL A 28 -5.73 -5.51 -2.76
CA VAL A 28 -4.39 -5.01 -3.07
C VAL A 28 -3.88 -5.71 -4.32
N ILE A 29 -3.82 -4.97 -5.41
CA ILE A 29 -3.21 -5.41 -6.65
C ILE A 29 -1.71 -5.15 -6.51
N GLY A 30 -1.02 -6.11 -5.94
CA GLY A 30 0.41 -6.01 -5.67
C GLY A 30 1.24 -6.75 -6.71
N PRO A 31 2.57 -6.62 -6.59
CA PRO A 31 3.47 -7.42 -7.38
C PRO A 31 3.21 -8.87 -7.06
N TYR A 32 3.22 -9.64 -8.09
CA TYR A 32 3.20 -11.08 -7.97
C TYR A 32 4.36 -11.49 -7.07
N TYR A 33 4.07 -12.25 -6.04
CA TYR A 33 5.09 -12.96 -5.30
C TYR A 33 5.81 -13.88 -6.30
N PRO A 34 7.13 -13.84 -6.40
CA PRO A 34 7.89 -14.64 -7.38
C PRO A 34 7.53 -16.12 -7.35
N ASP A 35 7.07 -16.61 -6.19
CA ASP A 35 6.78 -18.02 -5.93
C ASP A 35 5.33 -18.42 -6.24
N ASP A 36 4.47 -17.46 -6.59
CA ASP A 36 3.07 -17.75 -6.90
C ASP A 36 2.46 -16.70 -7.84
N PRO A 37 2.64 -16.89 -9.17
CA PRO A 37 2.11 -15.96 -10.16
C PRO A 37 0.58 -15.94 -10.22
N VAL A 38 -0.10 -16.83 -9.49
CA VAL A 38 -1.56 -16.96 -9.44
C VAL A 38 -2.13 -16.41 -8.13
N LYS A 39 -1.30 -16.10 -7.14
CA LYS A 39 -1.76 -15.46 -5.91
C LYS A 39 -2.32 -14.08 -6.23
N LYS A 40 -3.62 -14.12 -6.45
CA LYS A 40 -4.45 -12.92 -6.57
C LYS A 40 -4.19 -11.99 -5.38
N ALA A 41 -4.35 -10.73 -5.67
CA ALA A 41 -4.45 -9.65 -4.74
C ALA A 41 -4.98 -10.09 -3.38
N LYS A 42 -4.33 -9.64 -2.33
CA LYS A 42 -4.77 -9.91 -0.97
C LYS A 42 -6.10 -9.19 -0.78
N THR A 43 -7.19 -9.94 -0.72
CA THR A 43 -8.53 -9.41 -0.53
C THR A 43 -8.92 -9.53 0.94
N ALA A 44 -9.62 -8.52 1.43
CA ALA A 44 -10.35 -8.59 2.67
C ALA A 44 -11.81 -8.24 2.39
N ASP A 45 -12.72 -9.13 2.75
CA ASP A 45 -14.15 -8.96 2.54
C ASP A 45 -14.83 -8.61 3.86
N GLY A 46 -15.48 -7.47 3.89
CA GLY A 46 -16.20 -6.93 5.03
C GLY A 46 -15.34 -6.11 5.99
N ARG A 47 -16.01 -5.19 6.68
CA ARG A 47 -15.41 -4.23 7.64
C ARG A 47 -14.45 -4.86 8.64
N ALA A 48 -14.83 -6.00 9.21
CA ALA A 48 -14.01 -6.70 10.21
C ALA A 48 -12.71 -7.23 9.61
N ALA A 49 -12.77 -7.79 8.38
CA ALA A 49 -11.61 -8.32 7.69
C ALA A 49 -10.66 -7.20 7.23
N VAL A 50 -11.20 -6.06 6.79
CA VAL A 50 -10.41 -4.85 6.47
C VAL A 50 -9.68 -4.37 7.73
N GLY A 51 -10.36 -4.25 8.87
CA GLY A 51 -9.73 -3.89 10.13
C GLY A 51 -8.60 -4.84 10.53
N ALA A 52 -8.82 -6.16 10.46
CA ALA A 52 -7.81 -7.16 10.78
C ALA A 52 -6.61 -7.13 9.80
N LEU A 53 -6.85 -6.78 8.53
CA LEU A 53 -5.80 -6.58 7.54
C LEU A 53 -4.88 -5.42 7.94
N TRP A 54 -5.47 -4.26 8.28
CA TRP A 54 -4.73 -3.06 8.67
C TRP A 54 -3.99 -3.25 9.99
N GLU A 55 -4.60 -3.89 10.98
CA GLU A 55 -3.93 -4.22 12.24
C GLU A 55 -2.63 -5.02 12.02
N LYS A 56 -2.71 -6.10 11.23
CA LYS A 56 -1.53 -6.89 10.85
C LYS A 56 -0.51 -6.11 10.02
N TYR A 57 -0.99 -5.19 9.18
CA TYR A 57 -0.12 -4.39 8.35
C TYR A 57 0.69 -3.40 9.19
N PHE A 58 0.03 -2.66 10.08
CA PHE A 58 0.70 -1.69 10.95
C PHE A 58 1.72 -2.31 11.91
N GLN A 59 1.53 -3.55 12.35
CA GLN A 59 2.50 -4.26 13.19
C GLN A 59 3.86 -4.47 12.50
N LYS A 60 3.91 -4.38 11.16
CA LYS A 60 5.15 -4.53 10.40
C LYS A 60 6.03 -3.29 10.39
N PHE A 61 5.50 -2.16 10.81
CA PHE A 61 6.17 -0.87 10.72
C PHE A 61 6.25 -0.18 12.08
N SER A 62 7.43 0.33 12.40
CA SER A 62 7.62 1.21 13.58
C SER A 62 7.09 2.62 13.33
N SER A 63 7.13 3.10 12.07
CA SER A 63 6.44 4.31 11.63
C SER A 63 5.77 4.08 10.28
N TYR A 64 4.66 4.80 10.06
CA TYR A 64 3.88 4.74 8.83
C TYR A 64 3.19 6.09 8.63
N GLU A 65 3.55 6.78 7.58
CA GLU A 65 3.06 8.11 7.24
C GLU A 65 2.42 8.04 5.86
N ILE A 66 1.23 8.59 5.73
CA ILE A 66 0.49 8.71 4.47
C ILE A 66 0.37 10.19 4.12
N ASP A 67 0.68 10.49 2.88
CA ASP A 67 0.47 11.79 2.26
C ASP A 67 -0.39 11.60 1.01
N CYS A 68 -1.59 12.19 1.03
CA CYS A 68 -2.54 12.14 -0.05
C CYS A 68 -3.11 13.54 -0.32
N PRO A 69 -2.37 14.40 -1.03
CA PRO A 69 -2.79 15.75 -1.34
C PRO A 69 -4.06 15.76 -2.20
N GLU A 70 -4.92 16.77 -2.01
CA GLU A 70 -6.17 16.87 -2.76
C GLU A 70 -5.94 17.01 -4.28
N ASP A 71 -4.87 17.65 -4.71
CA ASP A 71 -4.48 17.79 -6.12
C ASP A 71 -4.02 16.47 -6.77
N GLN A 72 -3.81 15.43 -5.97
CA GLN A 72 -3.50 14.07 -6.39
C GLN A 72 -4.75 13.17 -6.42
N MET A 73 -5.94 13.75 -6.32
CA MET A 73 -7.21 13.04 -6.34
C MET A 73 -8.01 13.39 -7.58
N LEU A 74 -8.59 12.37 -8.21
CA LEU A 74 -9.55 12.49 -9.30
C LEU A 74 -10.87 11.89 -8.84
N ALA A 75 -11.95 12.67 -8.89
CA ALA A 75 -13.27 12.25 -8.45
C ALA A 75 -14.26 12.18 -9.60
N TRP A 76 -15.09 11.14 -9.60
CA TRP A 76 -16.25 10.95 -10.45
C TRP A 76 -17.51 10.91 -9.57
N PRO A 77 -18.09 12.06 -9.24
CA PRO A 77 -19.17 12.14 -8.24
C PRO A 77 -20.41 11.31 -8.59
N GLU A 78 -20.79 11.28 -9.88
CA GLU A 78 -21.96 10.52 -10.33
C GLU A 78 -21.81 9.01 -10.12
N GLN A 79 -20.60 8.49 -10.27
CA GLN A 79 -20.25 7.09 -10.04
C GLN A 79 -19.85 6.83 -8.58
N ARG A 80 -19.69 7.88 -7.77
CA ARG A 80 -19.15 7.82 -6.40
C ARG A 80 -17.81 7.11 -6.34
N VAL A 81 -16.95 7.42 -7.28
CA VAL A 81 -15.61 6.84 -7.42
C VAL A 81 -14.57 7.93 -7.27
N VAL A 82 -13.52 7.62 -6.55
CA VAL A 82 -12.35 8.48 -6.42
C VAL A 82 -11.10 7.66 -6.69
N PHE A 83 -10.21 8.18 -7.51
CA PHE A 83 -8.84 7.72 -7.60
C PHE A 83 -7.95 8.66 -6.80
N ALA A 84 -7.06 8.12 -5.98
CA ALA A 84 -6.09 8.87 -5.22
C ALA A 84 -4.67 8.33 -5.50
N GLN A 85 -3.73 9.23 -5.72
CA GLN A 85 -2.33 8.90 -5.69
C GLN A 85 -1.80 9.15 -4.28
N VAL A 86 -1.30 8.12 -3.65
CA VAL A 86 -0.90 8.13 -2.25
C VAL A 86 0.61 7.95 -2.14
N ARG A 87 1.25 8.81 -1.39
CA ARG A 87 2.66 8.67 -1.02
C ARG A 87 2.76 8.11 0.39
N ILE A 88 3.55 7.07 0.55
CA ILE A 88 3.74 6.41 1.82
C ILE A 88 5.21 6.48 2.20
N ARG A 89 5.48 6.88 3.45
CA ARG A 89 6.77 6.77 4.10
C ARG A 89 6.65 5.80 5.26
N ALA A 90 7.44 4.73 5.24
CA ALA A 90 7.35 3.68 6.25
C ALA A 90 8.73 3.28 6.74
N THR A 91 8.80 2.89 8.01
CA THR A 91 10.01 2.30 8.60
C THR A 91 9.64 0.90 9.08
N PRO A 92 10.19 -0.17 8.48
CA PRO A 92 9.92 -1.53 8.92
C PRO A 92 10.40 -1.74 10.36
N ALA A 93 9.62 -2.46 11.16
CA ALA A 93 10.03 -2.86 12.52
C ALA A 93 11.12 -3.94 12.50
N GLN A 94 11.09 -4.77 11.46
CA GLN A 94 12.06 -5.84 11.16
C GLN A 94 12.32 -5.83 9.65
N ASP A 95 13.25 -6.65 9.17
CA ASP A 95 13.47 -6.79 7.74
C ASP A 95 12.16 -7.17 7.02
N PHE A 96 11.79 -6.37 6.03
CA PHE A 96 10.53 -6.51 5.33
C PHE A 96 10.74 -6.39 3.83
N MET A 97 10.46 -7.46 3.08
CA MET A 97 10.52 -7.48 1.62
C MET A 97 11.84 -6.92 1.04
N GLY A 98 12.97 -7.21 1.68
CA GLY A 98 14.29 -6.73 1.27
C GLY A 98 14.68 -5.34 1.82
N PHE A 99 13.77 -4.64 2.51
CA PHE A 99 14.11 -3.43 3.24
C PHE A 99 14.60 -3.76 4.64
N PRO A 100 15.77 -3.23 5.06
CA PRO A 100 16.28 -3.46 6.41
C PRO A 100 15.36 -2.85 7.47
N GLY A 101 15.17 -3.58 8.57
CA GLY A 101 14.48 -3.07 9.74
C GLY A 101 15.11 -1.78 10.26
N GLY A 102 14.27 -0.86 10.72
CA GLY A 102 14.70 0.44 11.25
C GLY A 102 15.13 1.47 10.21
N LYS A 103 15.15 1.15 8.91
CA LYS A 103 15.48 2.12 7.84
C LYS A 103 14.21 2.57 7.10
N PRO A 104 13.95 3.89 7.03
CA PRO A 104 12.79 4.40 6.33
C PRO A 104 12.95 4.22 4.81
N PHE A 105 11.83 3.95 4.14
CA PHE A 105 11.71 3.99 2.70
C PHE A 105 10.43 4.72 2.29
N CYS A 106 10.38 5.19 1.04
CA CYS A 106 9.21 5.86 0.48
C CYS A 106 8.76 5.13 -0.78
N TYR A 107 7.44 5.07 -0.98
CA TYR A 107 6.86 4.59 -2.22
C TYR A 107 5.56 5.31 -2.52
N GLN A 108 5.11 5.20 -3.77
CA GLN A 108 3.82 5.71 -4.20
C GLN A 108 2.90 4.54 -4.55
N THR A 109 1.62 4.73 -4.31
CA THR A 109 0.58 3.78 -4.69
C THR A 109 -0.63 4.55 -5.23
N GLY A 110 -1.46 3.89 -6.02
CA GLY A 110 -2.76 4.41 -6.44
C GLY A 110 -3.86 3.65 -5.70
N ALA A 111 -4.88 4.34 -5.25
CA ALA A 111 -6.08 3.74 -4.70
C ALA A 111 -7.30 4.17 -5.51
N LEU A 112 -8.14 3.21 -5.89
CA LEU A 112 -9.43 3.45 -6.51
C LEU A 112 -10.51 3.03 -5.52
N CYS A 113 -11.30 4.00 -5.09
CA CYS A 113 -12.25 3.85 -4.00
C CYS A 113 -13.68 4.10 -4.49
N TRP A 114 -14.62 3.26 -4.11
CA TRP A 114 -16.06 3.39 -4.37
C TRP A 114 -16.79 3.65 -3.06
N PHE A 115 -17.82 4.49 -3.13
CA PHE A 115 -18.58 4.92 -1.95
C PHE A 115 -20.08 4.69 -2.13
N ASN A 116 -20.78 4.41 -1.04
CA ASN A 116 -22.23 4.36 -0.98
C ASN A 116 -22.84 5.76 -0.72
N ASP A 117 -24.17 5.85 -0.64
CA ASP A 117 -24.90 7.11 -0.38
C ASP A 117 -24.61 7.69 1.01
N ALA A 118 -24.19 6.86 1.96
CA ALA A 118 -23.79 7.30 3.30
C ALA A 118 -22.35 7.83 3.36
N GLY A 119 -21.61 7.75 2.25
CA GLY A 119 -20.20 8.15 2.20
C GLY A 119 -19.23 7.10 2.74
N GLU A 120 -19.71 5.89 3.05
CA GLU A 120 -18.85 4.79 3.45
C GLU A 120 -18.22 4.15 2.22
N MET A 121 -16.95 3.77 2.30
CA MET A 121 -16.23 3.10 1.23
C MET A 121 -16.71 1.64 1.12
N THR A 122 -17.25 1.28 -0.04
CA THR A 122 -17.76 -0.06 -0.34
C THR A 122 -16.73 -0.94 -1.00
N ARG A 123 -15.74 -0.32 -1.64
CA ARG A 123 -14.66 -1.06 -2.30
C ARG A 123 -13.42 -0.19 -2.38
N GLU A 124 -12.28 -0.82 -2.22
CA GLU A 124 -10.99 -0.23 -2.51
C GLU A 124 -10.11 -1.18 -3.33
N LYS A 125 -9.49 -0.63 -4.36
CA LYS A 125 -8.41 -1.29 -5.10
C LYS A 125 -7.14 -0.49 -4.98
N VAL A 126 -6.16 -1.06 -4.31
CA VAL A 126 -4.83 -0.47 -4.19
C VAL A 126 -3.91 -1.05 -5.25
N PHE A 127 -3.35 -0.18 -6.07
CA PHE A 127 -2.39 -0.53 -7.11
C PHE A 127 -0.98 -0.33 -6.58
N GLY A 128 -0.41 -1.38 -6.00
CA GLY A 128 0.87 -1.28 -5.32
C GLY A 128 2.04 -1.07 -6.30
N SER A 129 2.66 0.08 -6.21
CA SER A 129 3.98 0.30 -6.81
C SER A 129 5.11 -0.29 -5.96
N LEU A 130 4.83 -0.69 -4.72
CA LEU A 130 5.82 -1.32 -3.85
C LEU A 130 6.49 -2.53 -4.52
N GLY A 131 5.71 -3.30 -5.27
CA GLY A 131 6.27 -4.40 -6.00
C GLY A 131 7.13 -4.02 -7.18
N GLN A 132 6.79 -2.97 -7.89
CA GLN A 132 7.66 -2.47 -8.94
C GLN A 132 8.97 -1.97 -8.34
N VAL A 133 8.91 -1.24 -7.23
CA VAL A 133 10.10 -0.79 -6.51
C VAL A 133 10.95 -1.97 -6.05
N LEU A 134 10.35 -3.02 -5.49
CA LEU A 134 11.06 -4.23 -5.07
C LEU A 134 11.70 -4.97 -6.24
N MET A 135 10.96 -5.11 -7.36
CA MET A 135 11.52 -5.72 -8.57
C MET A 135 12.68 -4.90 -9.14
N ASP A 136 12.57 -3.59 -9.14
CA ASP A 136 13.62 -2.70 -9.66
C ASP A 136 14.85 -2.70 -8.74
N LEU A 137 14.65 -2.75 -7.42
CA LEU A 137 15.74 -2.91 -6.45
C LEU A 137 16.42 -4.27 -6.59
N GLN A 138 15.67 -5.34 -6.78
CA GLN A 138 16.24 -6.67 -7.00
C GLN A 138 17.06 -6.71 -8.29
N ARG A 139 16.52 -6.19 -9.39
CA ARG A 139 17.24 -6.08 -10.67
C ARG A 139 18.52 -5.25 -10.55
N MET A 140 18.46 -4.15 -9.82
CA MET A 140 19.63 -3.31 -9.58
C MET A 140 20.70 -4.05 -8.76
N ARG A 141 20.28 -4.79 -7.75
CA ARG A 141 21.18 -5.64 -6.95
C ARG A 141 21.82 -6.72 -7.82
N ASP A 142 21.04 -7.46 -8.59
CA ASP A 142 21.51 -8.51 -9.48
C ASP A 142 22.50 -7.94 -10.53
N PHE A 143 22.22 -6.74 -11.04
CA PHE A 143 23.11 -6.03 -11.94
C PHE A 143 24.45 -5.67 -11.27
N LEU A 144 24.42 -5.12 -10.05
CA LEU A 144 25.62 -4.76 -9.29
C LEU A 144 26.47 -5.98 -8.92
N ASP A 145 25.79 -7.08 -8.53
CA ASP A 145 26.45 -8.33 -8.18
C ASP A 145 27.06 -9.05 -9.41
N SER A 146 26.50 -8.81 -10.61
CA SER A 146 27.03 -9.33 -11.88
C SER A 146 28.11 -8.47 -12.53
N ALA A 147 28.29 -7.23 -12.06
CA ALA A 147 29.32 -6.36 -12.58
C ALA A 147 30.72 -6.94 -12.27
N PRO A 148 31.62 -7.08 -13.28
CA PRO A 148 32.96 -7.55 -13.02
C PRO A 148 33.65 -6.61 -12.05
N SER A 149 34.23 -7.17 -10.99
CA SER A 149 35.04 -6.40 -10.04
C SER A 149 36.06 -5.59 -10.81
N ALA A 150 36.01 -4.27 -10.68
CA ALA A 150 37.02 -3.42 -11.28
C ALA A 150 38.38 -3.84 -10.72
N THR A 151 39.09 -4.66 -11.51
CA THR A 151 40.46 -5.03 -11.19
C THR A 151 41.25 -3.73 -11.18
N THR A 152 41.65 -3.29 -10.03
CA THR A 152 42.59 -2.16 -9.87
C THR A 152 43.83 -2.48 -10.68
N ALA A 153 43.93 -1.88 -11.86
CA ALA A 153 45.18 -1.91 -12.60
C ALA A 153 46.21 -1.12 -11.77
N GLN A 154 47.16 -1.86 -11.23
CA GLN A 154 48.39 -1.28 -10.67
C GLN A 154 49.32 -0.82 -11.78
#